data_3b13321c9beb03b00c1e1fd15c4f9e01
#
_entry.id   3b13321c9beb03b00c1e1fd15c4f9e01
#
_cell.length_a   1.000
_cell.length_b   1.000
_cell.length_c   1.000
_cell.angle_alpha   90.00
_cell.angle_beta   90.00
_cell.angle_gamma   90.00
#
_symmetry.space_group_name_H-M   'P 1'
#
loop_
_entity.id
_entity.type
_entity.pdbx_description
1 polymer ?
#
loop_
_entity_poly.entity_id
_entity_poly.type
_entity_poly.pdbx_seq_one_letter_code
_entity_poly.pdbx_strand_id
1 'polypeptide(L)'
;ATITQTVAKPVISASVSGTSYKVKITSKTSGAVIYYTTDGSEPNAAYSKGTRYTGAFTVSPGKTVKAVAVCNKYADSSVSSKKLAKLTTYKITFKGNGGKGSMSKQSMAKGVSTAISKNKFSKKYYTFVGWKTKAKGKGKSYKNKQKIKLTKNITLYAQWKLTKYKITYKLNGGKNAKKNPTAYTYKTSTIKLKNPTRKGYVFKGWYLDKKFKKKVTVINKGSSGNKTLYAKWKKK
;
A
#
# COMPACT_ATOMS: atom_id res chain seq x y z
N ALA A 1 -27.79 28.42 -44.09
CA ALA A 1 -26.80 29.14 -43.30
C ALA A 1 -25.43 28.53 -43.51
N THR A 2 -24.44 29.26 -44.01
CA THR A 2 -23.07 28.79 -44.22
C THR A 2 -22.39 28.67 -42.88
N ILE A 3 -21.95 27.43 -42.50
CA ILE A 3 -21.19 27.23 -41.29
C ILE A 3 -19.77 27.74 -41.57
N THR A 4 -19.38 28.87 -41.00
CA THR A 4 -18.09 29.52 -41.24
C THR A 4 -17.02 29.18 -40.19
N GLN A 5 -17.40 28.60 -39.04
CA GLN A 5 -16.49 28.26 -37.99
C GLN A 5 -16.40 26.74 -37.79
N THR A 6 -15.19 26.26 -37.51
CA THR A 6 -14.88 24.83 -37.27
C THR A 6 -14.51 24.66 -35.81
N VAL A 7 -14.96 23.57 -35.21
CA VAL A 7 -14.58 23.16 -33.83
C VAL A 7 -13.07 22.96 -33.77
N ALA A 8 -12.44 23.47 -32.71
CA ALA A 8 -11.00 23.29 -32.47
C ALA A 8 -10.64 21.80 -32.37
N LYS A 9 -9.60 21.40 -33.12
CA LYS A 9 -9.06 20.05 -33.14
C LYS A 9 -8.76 19.55 -31.72
N PRO A 10 -9.22 18.35 -31.31
CA PRO A 10 -8.94 17.84 -29.99
C PRO A 10 -7.44 17.61 -29.72
N VAL A 11 -7.00 17.83 -28.50
CA VAL A 11 -5.65 17.52 -28.05
C VAL A 11 -5.68 16.25 -27.21
N ILE A 12 -4.97 15.21 -27.67
CA ILE A 12 -4.84 13.93 -26.98
C ILE A 12 -3.53 13.92 -26.20
N SER A 13 -3.60 13.94 -24.87
CA SER A 13 -2.46 13.77 -23.97
C SER A 13 -2.47 12.36 -23.36
N ALA A 14 -1.30 11.78 -23.15
CA ALA A 14 -1.17 10.44 -22.56
C ALA A 14 0.04 10.38 -21.65
N SER A 15 -0.11 9.78 -20.48
CA SER A 15 0.96 9.53 -19.51
C SER A 15 0.96 8.06 -19.11
N VAL A 16 2.14 7.47 -18.85
CA VAL A 16 2.23 6.08 -18.42
C VAL A 16 1.78 5.96 -16.96
N SER A 17 0.88 5.03 -16.70
CA SER A 17 0.36 4.69 -15.38
C SER A 17 0.38 3.17 -15.19
N GLY A 18 1.24 2.66 -14.31
CA GLY A 18 1.47 1.23 -14.18
C GLY A 18 2.07 0.62 -15.43
N THR A 19 1.30 -0.21 -16.13
CA THR A 19 1.68 -0.86 -17.41
C THR A 19 0.81 -0.41 -18.59
N SER A 20 0.02 0.66 -18.39
CA SER A 20 -0.91 1.20 -19.39
C SER A 20 -0.72 2.72 -19.52
N TYR A 21 -1.47 3.33 -20.43
CA TYR A 21 -1.54 4.77 -20.55
C TYR A 21 -2.83 5.32 -19.94
N LYS A 22 -2.73 6.42 -19.19
CA LYS A 22 -3.87 7.27 -18.85
C LYS A 22 -3.97 8.37 -19.91
N VAL A 23 -5.09 8.40 -20.64
CA VAL A 23 -5.35 9.31 -21.73
C VAL A 23 -6.34 10.38 -21.30
N LYS A 24 -6.05 11.64 -21.62
CA LYS A 24 -6.93 12.79 -21.45
C LYS A 24 -7.09 13.48 -22.80
N ILE A 25 -8.33 13.86 -23.15
CA ILE A 25 -8.63 14.56 -24.40
C ILE A 25 -9.29 15.90 -24.04
N THR A 26 -8.90 16.97 -24.71
CA THR A 26 -9.45 18.32 -24.51
C THR A 26 -9.71 18.99 -25.86
N SER A 27 -10.67 19.91 -25.91
CA SER A 27 -10.87 20.85 -27.02
C SER A 27 -10.83 22.26 -26.49
N LYS A 28 -10.37 23.22 -27.32
CA LYS A 28 -10.41 24.67 -27.00
C LYS A 28 -11.79 25.28 -27.26
N THR A 29 -12.66 24.61 -28.01
CA THR A 29 -14.04 25.08 -28.24
C THR A 29 -14.89 24.78 -27.01
N SER A 30 -15.44 25.82 -26.39
CA SER A 30 -16.34 25.67 -25.26
C SER A 30 -17.62 24.93 -25.66
N GLY A 31 -18.11 24.02 -24.82
CA GLY A 31 -19.30 23.20 -25.09
C GLY A 31 -19.11 22.11 -26.13
N ALA A 32 -17.89 21.93 -26.67
CA ALA A 32 -17.63 20.84 -27.61
C ALA A 32 -17.76 19.46 -26.96
N VAL A 33 -18.47 18.56 -27.62
CA VAL A 33 -18.56 17.15 -27.29
C VAL A 33 -17.46 16.41 -28.07
N ILE A 34 -16.73 15.53 -27.39
CA ILE A 34 -15.63 14.77 -28.00
C ILE A 34 -16.03 13.30 -28.09
N TYR A 35 -15.78 12.71 -29.28
CA TYR A 35 -15.88 11.27 -29.52
C TYR A 35 -14.49 10.69 -29.84
N TYR A 36 -14.20 9.51 -29.37
CA TYR A 36 -12.90 8.87 -29.58
C TYR A 36 -13.00 7.38 -29.84
N THR A 37 -11.97 6.83 -30.48
CA THR A 37 -11.70 5.39 -30.63
C THR A 37 -10.34 5.04 -30.03
N THR A 38 -10.08 3.75 -29.77
CA THR A 38 -8.79 3.27 -29.23
C THR A 38 -8.14 2.19 -30.09
N ASP A 39 -8.75 1.85 -31.19
CA ASP A 39 -8.32 0.84 -32.17
C ASP A 39 -7.66 1.44 -33.42
N GLY A 40 -7.62 2.77 -33.50
CA GLY A 40 -7.10 3.51 -34.64
C GLY A 40 -8.15 3.78 -35.75
N SER A 41 -9.39 3.31 -35.58
CA SER A 41 -10.46 3.64 -36.50
C SER A 41 -10.86 5.13 -36.39
N GLU A 42 -11.39 5.71 -37.45
CA GLU A 42 -11.90 7.10 -37.44
C GLU A 42 -13.17 7.20 -36.57
N PRO A 43 -13.20 8.03 -35.52
CA PRO A 43 -14.46 8.41 -34.89
C PRO A 43 -15.22 9.32 -35.85
N ASN A 44 -16.54 9.16 -35.95
CA ASN A 44 -17.37 10.07 -36.76
C ASN A 44 -18.37 10.82 -35.87
N ALA A 45 -18.70 12.01 -36.32
CA ALA A 45 -19.65 12.90 -35.66
C ALA A 45 -21.12 12.43 -35.78
N ALA A 46 -21.44 11.63 -36.79
CA ALA A 46 -22.77 11.01 -36.93
C ALA A 46 -23.04 9.93 -35.89
N TYR A 47 -22.18 9.82 -34.87
CA TYR A 47 -22.35 9.01 -33.63
C TYR A 47 -22.39 7.49 -33.82
N SER A 48 -22.18 6.98 -35.05
CA SER A 48 -22.17 5.55 -35.32
C SER A 48 -20.84 4.89 -34.95
N LYS A 49 -19.75 5.66 -34.76
CA LYS A 49 -18.44 5.13 -34.46
C LYS A 49 -17.66 6.03 -33.49
N GLY A 50 -17.46 5.53 -32.31
CA GLY A 50 -16.71 6.23 -31.25
C GLY A 50 -17.42 6.25 -29.91
N THR A 51 -16.64 6.41 -28.85
CA THR A 51 -17.14 6.56 -27.47
C THR A 51 -17.14 8.04 -27.11
N ARG A 52 -18.23 8.53 -26.52
CA ARG A 52 -18.29 9.90 -25.98
C ARG A 52 -17.29 10.03 -24.82
N TYR A 53 -16.45 11.06 -24.91
CA TYR A 53 -15.47 11.35 -23.88
C TYR A 53 -16.12 12.03 -22.67
N THR A 54 -16.03 11.42 -21.50
CA THR A 54 -16.55 11.96 -20.24
C THR A 54 -15.46 12.22 -19.20
N GLY A 55 -14.23 11.80 -19.47
CA GLY A 55 -13.09 11.95 -18.55
C GLY A 55 -11.91 11.05 -18.90
N ALA A 56 -10.82 11.20 -18.18
CA ALA A 56 -9.59 10.44 -18.45
C ALA A 56 -9.80 8.93 -18.30
N PHE A 57 -9.35 8.16 -19.29
CA PHE A 57 -9.51 6.69 -19.39
C PHE A 57 -8.18 5.97 -19.58
N THR A 58 -8.20 4.65 -19.47
CA THR A 58 -7.00 3.81 -19.58
C THR A 58 -6.97 3.11 -20.94
N VAL A 59 -5.78 3.12 -21.59
CA VAL A 59 -5.54 2.45 -22.88
C VAL A 59 -4.29 1.59 -22.79
N SER A 60 -4.34 0.40 -23.40
CA SER A 60 -3.19 -0.49 -23.51
C SER A 60 -2.10 0.09 -24.42
N PRO A 61 -0.82 -0.19 -24.12
CA PRO A 61 0.29 0.19 -25.00
C PRO A 61 0.15 -0.39 -26.41
N GLY A 62 0.68 0.31 -27.40
CA GLY A 62 0.65 -0.10 -28.81
C GLY A 62 -0.63 0.25 -29.55
N LYS A 63 -1.67 0.75 -28.87
CA LYS A 63 -2.91 1.21 -29.48
C LYS A 63 -2.78 2.62 -30.05
N THR A 64 -3.66 2.97 -30.98
CA THR A 64 -3.82 4.33 -31.52
C THR A 64 -5.14 4.91 -31.07
N VAL A 65 -5.09 6.06 -30.40
CA VAL A 65 -6.27 6.82 -30.00
C VAL A 65 -6.54 7.88 -31.07
N LYS A 66 -7.75 7.93 -31.58
CA LYS A 66 -8.23 9.00 -32.45
C LYS A 66 -9.40 9.71 -31.81
N ALA A 67 -9.57 11.02 -32.09
CA ALA A 67 -10.64 11.82 -31.51
C ALA A 67 -11.11 12.92 -32.46
N VAL A 68 -12.40 13.18 -32.45
CA VAL A 68 -13.08 14.28 -33.13
C VAL A 68 -13.89 15.08 -32.09
N ALA A 69 -13.95 16.40 -32.25
CA ALA A 69 -14.79 17.25 -31.42
C ALA A 69 -15.91 17.86 -32.28
N VAL A 70 -17.11 17.92 -31.75
CA VAL A 70 -18.31 18.42 -32.38
C VAL A 70 -18.98 19.46 -31.49
N CYS A 71 -19.58 20.48 -32.07
CA CYS A 71 -20.35 21.47 -31.36
C CYS A 71 -21.47 21.99 -32.28
N ASN A 72 -22.68 22.12 -31.71
CA ASN A 72 -23.81 22.60 -32.47
C ASN A 72 -23.49 23.99 -33.15
N LYS A 73 -23.92 24.22 -34.38
CA LYS A 73 -23.66 25.42 -35.19
C LYS A 73 -22.21 25.59 -35.68
N TYR A 74 -21.33 24.59 -35.50
CA TYR A 74 -19.98 24.60 -36.04
C TYR A 74 -19.77 23.40 -36.96
N ALA A 75 -18.87 23.53 -37.93
CA ALA A 75 -18.36 22.36 -38.63
C ALA A 75 -17.52 21.49 -37.68
N ASP A 76 -17.57 20.18 -37.84
CA ASP A 76 -16.79 19.25 -37.00
C ASP A 76 -15.29 19.52 -37.10
N SER A 77 -14.57 19.21 -36.04
CA SER A 77 -13.11 19.32 -36.07
C SER A 77 -12.47 18.28 -36.99
N SER A 78 -11.26 18.54 -37.44
CA SER A 78 -10.41 17.49 -37.99
C SER A 78 -10.08 16.45 -36.87
N VAL A 79 -9.87 15.21 -37.31
CA VAL A 79 -9.53 14.11 -36.36
C VAL A 79 -8.10 14.26 -35.86
N SER A 80 -7.96 14.16 -34.54
CA SER A 80 -6.66 13.98 -33.87
C SER A 80 -6.29 12.52 -33.80
N SER A 81 -5.01 12.21 -33.90
CA SER A 81 -4.48 10.85 -33.76
C SER A 81 -3.26 10.81 -32.87
N LYS A 82 -3.20 9.84 -31.95
CA LYS A 82 -2.03 9.60 -31.10
C LYS A 82 -1.76 8.11 -30.96
N LYS A 83 -0.65 7.66 -31.54
CA LYS A 83 -0.13 6.29 -31.35
C LYS A 83 0.54 6.20 -29.99
N LEU A 84 0.13 5.23 -29.18
CA LEU A 84 0.74 4.93 -27.87
C LEU A 84 1.84 3.90 -28.06
N ALA A 85 3.06 4.22 -27.65
CA ALA A 85 4.20 3.33 -27.81
C ALA A 85 4.01 2.02 -27.04
N LYS A 86 4.62 0.94 -27.49
CA LYS A 86 4.76 -0.29 -26.68
C LYS A 86 5.62 0.00 -25.46
N LEU A 87 5.28 -0.57 -24.31
CA LEU A 87 6.04 -0.41 -23.07
C LEU A 87 6.87 -1.66 -22.79
N THR A 88 8.17 -1.48 -22.57
CA THR A 88 8.99 -2.52 -21.93
C THR A 88 8.57 -2.63 -20.47
N THR A 89 8.29 -3.86 -20.01
CA THR A 89 7.88 -4.09 -18.62
C THR A 89 8.82 -5.04 -17.91
N TYR A 90 9.01 -4.83 -16.62
CA TYR A 90 9.74 -5.72 -15.73
C TYR A 90 8.83 -6.19 -14.60
N LYS A 91 9.17 -7.33 -13.99
CA LYS A 91 8.37 -7.97 -12.95
C LYS A 91 9.08 -8.01 -11.61
N ILE A 92 8.31 -7.78 -10.57
CA ILE A 92 8.68 -8.10 -9.19
C ILE A 92 8.07 -9.45 -8.85
N THR A 93 8.91 -10.40 -8.43
CA THR A 93 8.47 -11.65 -7.80
C THR A 93 8.58 -11.49 -6.29
N PHE A 94 7.51 -11.80 -5.55
CA PHE A 94 7.49 -11.71 -4.10
C PHE A 94 7.66 -13.08 -3.46
N LYS A 95 8.54 -13.16 -2.45
CA LYS A 95 8.80 -14.37 -1.65
C LYS A 95 8.54 -14.07 -0.17
N GLY A 96 7.73 -14.92 0.48
CA GLY A 96 7.33 -14.74 1.87
C GLY A 96 8.45 -14.93 2.90
N ASN A 97 9.57 -15.57 2.53
CA ASN A 97 10.75 -15.78 3.37
C ASN A 97 10.41 -16.36 4.76
N GLY A 98 9.69 -17.48 4.75
CA GLY A 98 9.14 -18.13 5.95
C GLY A 98 7.82 -17.53 6.46
N GLY A 99 7.23 -16.57 5.76
CA GLY A 99 5.84 -16.14 5.96
C GLY A 99 4.86 -16.99 5.17
N LYS A 100 3.61 -17.05 5.64
CA LYS A 100 2.46 -17.68 4.98
C LYS A 100 1.74 -16.67 4.08
N GLY A 101 0.95 -17.18 3.13
CA GLY A 101 0.21 -16.38 2.14
C GLY A 101 0.90 -16.38 0.78
N SER A 102 0.34 -15.64 -0.15
CA SER A 102 0.85 -15.50 -1.52
C SER A 102 0.69 -14.07 -2.04
N MET A 103 1.50 -13.73 -3.02
CA MET A 103 1.39 -12.48 -3.78
C MET A 103 1.67 -12.75 -5.25
N SER A 104 0.81 -12.25 -6.13
CA SER A 104 1.03 -12.28 -7.57
C SER A 104 2.26 -11.44 -7.95
N LYS A 105 2.92 -11.81 -9.05
CA LYS A 105 3.98 -10.98 -9.63
C LYS A 105 3.42 -9.60 -9.98
N GLN A 106 4.17 -8.55 -9.72
CA GLN A 106 3.80 -7.17 -10.09
C GLN A 106 4.59 -6.76 -11.33
N SER A 107 3.89 -6.42 -12.41
CA SER A 107 4.50 -5.84 -13.61
C SER A 107 4.58 -4.32 -13.48
N MET A 108 5.67 -3.73 -13.97
CA MET A 108 5.92 -2.29 -13.97
C MET A 108 6.57 -1.88 -15.29
N ALA A 109 6.18 -0.75 -15.87
CA ALA A 109 6.84 -0.20 -17.04
C ALA A 109 8.27 0.24 -16.69
N LYS A 110 9.21 -0.01 -17.61
CA LYS A 110 10.64 0.37 -17.48
C LYS A 110 10.77 1.85 -17.12
N GLY A 111 11.52 2.15 -16.04
CA GLY A 111 11.84 3.51 -15.62
C GLY A 111 10.67 4.31 -15.03
N VAL A 112 9.46 3.78 -15.00
CA VAL A 112 8.29 4.45 -14.42
C VAL A 112 8.26 4.25 -12.91
N SER A 113 8.15 5.35 -12.15
CA SER A 113 8.07 5.29 -10.68
C SER A 113 6.74 4.70 -10.24
N THR A 114 6.76 3.49 -9.71
CA THR A 114 5.56 2.76 -9.29
C THR A 114 5.75 2.20 -7.88
N ALA A 115 4.70 2.23 -7.07
CA ALA A 115 4.74 1.70 -5.72
C ALA A 115 4.80 0.15 -5.74
N ILE A 116 5.69 -0.43 -4.94
CA ILE A 116 5.70 -1.86 -4.65
C ILE A 116 4.37 -2.25 -4.01
N SER A 117 3.78 -3.36 -4.42
CA SER A 117 2.54 -3.88 -3.86
C SER A 117 2.64 -4.06 -2.34
N LYS A 118 1.55 -3.73 -1.63
CA LYS A 118 1.47 -3.93 -0.18
C LYS A 118 1.71 -5.40 0.16
N ASN A 119 2.54 -5.66 1.18
CA ASN A 119 2.76 -7.01 1.68
C ASN A 119 1.45 -7.70 2.08
N LYS A 120 1.25 -8.94 1.62
CA LYS A 120 0.14 -9.83 1.99
C LYS A 120 0.61 -11.09 2.75
N PHE A 121 1.93 -11.28 2.91
CA PHE A 121 2.43 -12.37 3.73
C PHE A 121 2.27 -12.06 5.22
N SER A 122 2.11 -13.09 6.03
CA SER A 122 2.08 -13.04 7.49
C SER A 122 3.05 -14.06 8.08
N LYS A 123 3.59 -13.78 9.27
CA LYS A 123 4.44 -14.71 10.00
C LYS A 123 4.10 -14.64 11.48
N LYS A 124 3.66 -15.76 12.05
CA LYS A 124 3.25 -15.84 13.47
C LYS A 124 4.36 -15.33 14.37
N TYR A 125 4.04 -14.44 15.29
CA TYR A 125 4.97 -13.78 16.22
C TYR A 125 6.01 -12.85 15.60
N TYR A 126 5.89 -12.52 14.32
CA TYR A 126 6.79 -11.59 13.64
C TYR A 126 6.03 -10.44 13.00
N THR A 127 6.68 -9.30 12.94
CA THR A 127 6.22 -8.11 12.23
C THR A 127 7.00 -7.97 10.93
N PHE A 128 6.31 -7.72 9.84
CA PHE A 128 6.93 -7.39 8.57
C PHE A 128 7.62 -6.03 8.65
N VAL A 129 8.89 -5.97 8.25
CA VAL A 129 9.70 -4.75 8.35
C VAL A 129 10.15 -4.20 6.99
N GLY A 130 9.85 -4.89 5.89
CA GLY A 130 10.20 -4.45 4.55
C GLY A 130 10.64 -5.60 3.66
N TRP A 131 11.19 -5.24 2.52
CA TRP A 131 11.64 -6.15 1.48
C TRP A 131 13.15 -6.08 1.30
N LYS A 132 13.78 -7.19 0.89
CA LYS A 132 15.17 -7.22 0.40
C LYS A 132 15.28 -8.02 -0.89
N THR A 133 16.30 -7.70 -1.69
CA THR A 133 16.62 -8.48 -2.92
C THR A 133 17.29 -9.83 -2.64
N LYS A 134 17.66 -10.11 -1.38
CA LYS A 134 18.18 -11.41 -0.91
C LYS A 134 17.40 -11.89 0.31
N ALA A 135 17.19 -13.21 0.42
CA ALA A 135 16.48 -13.81 1.54
C ALA A 135 17.18 -13.56 2.88
N LYS A 136 18.51 -13.64 2.88
CA LYS A 136 19.40 -13.42 4.04
C LYS A 136 20.54 -12.49 3.64
N GLY A 137 21.21 -11.88 4.65
CA GLY A 137 22.43 -11.09 4.47
C GLY A 137 22.20 -9.74 3.80
N LYS A 138 23.26 -9.26 3.11
CA LYS A 138 23.29 -7.95 2.45
C LYS A 138 22.54 -7.99 1.12
N GLY A 139 21.47 -7.22 0.97
CA GLY A 139 20.70 -7.02 -0.24
C GLY A 139 20.04 -5.65 -0.21
N LYS A 140 19.73 -5.09 -1.38
CA LYS A 140 19.03 -3.79 -1.44
C LYS A 140 17.70 -3.88 -0.73
N SER A 141 17.45 -2.94 0.18
CA SER A 141 16.25 -2.89 1.03
C SER A 141 15.22 -1.92 0.46
N TYR A 142 13.94 -2.25 0.67
CA TYR A 142 12.81 -1.42 0.28
C TYR A 142 11.74 -1.43 1.37
N LYS A 143 11.12 -0.28 1.61
CA LYS A 143 9.96 -0.16 2.49
C LYS A 143 8.71 -0.74 1.82
N ASN A 144 7.71 -1.12 2.62
CA ASN A 144 6.39 -1.48 2.10
C ASN A 144 5.79 -0.32 1.29
N LYS A 145 5.23 -0.59 0.11
CA LYS A 145 4.67 0.42 -0.80
C LYS A 145 5.66 1.49 -1.29
N GLN A 146 6.96 1.31 -1.12
CA GLN A 146 7.95 2.25 -1.63
C GLN A 146 7.82 2.39 -3.15
N LYS A 147 7.85 3.62 -3.65
CA LYS A 147 7.93 3.87 -5.10
C LYS A 147 9.35 3.59 -5.59
N ILE A 148 9.46 2.81 -6.66
CA ILE A 148 10.73 2.46 -7.30
C ILE A 148 10.59 2.49 -8.83
N LYS A 149 11.72 2.57 -9.51
CA LYS A 149 11.83 2.39 -10.97
C LYS A 149 12.53 1.07 -11.23
N LEU A 150 11.99 0.23 -12.12
CA LEU A 150 12.65 -1.01 -12.54
C LEU A 150 13.39 -0.83 -13.86
N THR A 151 14.57 -1.44 -13.95
CA THR A 151 15.39 -1.58 -15.17
C THR A 151 15.61 -3.04 -15.54
N LYS A 152 15.19 -3.97 -14.66
CA LYS A 152 15.24 -5.43 -14.83
C LYS A 152 14.24 -6.12 -13.90
N ASN A 153 14.00 -7.40 -14.12
CA ASN A 153 13.23 -8.23 -13.18
C ASN A 153 13.96 -8.36 -11.84
N ILE A 154 13.21 -8.32 -10.75
CA ILE A 154 13.76 -8.49 -9.40
C ILE A 154 12.91 -9.46 -8.57
N THR A 155 13.55 -10.11 -7.60
CA THR A 155 12.86 -10.86 -6.55
C THR A 155 12.99 -10.12 -5.24
N LEU A 156 11.88 -9.96 -4.52
CA LEU A 156 11.82 -9.33 -3.20
C LEU A 156 11.40 -10.36 -2.16
N TYR A 157 12.22 -10.47 -1.13
CA TYR A 157 12.02 -11.38 0.01
C TYR A 157 11.53 -10.57 1.21
N ALA A 158 10.40 -10.98 1.78
CA ALA A 158 9.87 -10.40 3.00
C ALA A 158 10.90 -10.46 4.14
N GLN A 159 11.06 -9.36 4.86
CA GLN A 159 11.91 -9.31 6.05
C GLN A 159 11.06 -9.23 7.29
N TRP A 160 11.46 -9.99 8.31
CA TRP A 160 10.70 -10.20 9.53
C TRP A 160 11.52 -9.86 10.76
N LYS A 161 10.89 -9.22 11.74
CA LYS A 161 11.43 -8.99 13.08
C LYS A 161 10.48 -9.59 14.12
N LEU A 162 11.00 -10.17 15.18
CA LEU A 162 10.17 -10.62 16.31
C LEU A 162 9.30 -9.47 16.81
N THR A 163 8.01 -9.72 16.95
CA THR A 163 7.06 -8.76 17.50
C THR A 163 7.40 -8.51 18.97
N LYS A 164 7.58 -7.24 19.34
CA LYS A 164 7.69 -6.81 20.74
C LYS A 164 6.30 -6.54 21.29
N TYR A 165 5.98 -7.19 22.40
CA TYR A 165 4.75 -7.01 23.16
C TYR A 165 5.04 -6.14 24.38
N LYS A 166 4.20 -5.11 24.61
CA LYS A 166 4.34 -4.18 25.73
C LYS A 166 3.85 -4.83 27.04
N ILE A 167 4.57 -4.56 28.14
CA ILE A 167 4.09 -4.82 29.51
C ILE A 167 3.79 -3.46 30.14
N THR A 168 2.54 -3.27 30.56
CA THR A 168 2.09 -2.07 31.27
C THR A 168 1.81 -2.40 32.71
N TYR A 169 2.44 -1.70 33.66
CA TYR A 169 2.26 -1.87 35.09
C TYR A 169 1.32 -0.81 35.63
N LYS A 170 0.17 -1.21 36.16
CA LYS A 170 -0.77 -0.35 36.91
C LYS A 170 -0.46 -0.53 38.40
N LEU A 171 0.31 0.40 38.94
CA LEU A 171 0.95 0.28 40.27
C LEU A 171 0.03 0.66 41.41
N ASN A 172 -1.11 1.30 41.14
CA ASN A 172 -2.11 1.70 42.15
C ASN A 172 -1.46 2.40 43.36
N GLY A 173 -0.63 3.43 43.10
CA GLY A 173 0.07 4.21 44.09
C GLY A 173 1.43 3.64 44.55
N GLY A 174 1.89 2.53 43.97
CA GLY A 174 3.21 1.95 44.24
C GLY A 174 4.30 2.39 43.23
N LYS A 175 5.55 1.96 43.51
CA LYS A 175 6.73 2.14 42.66
C LYS A 175 7.18 0.78 42.08
N ASN A 176 7.36 0.69 40.78
CA ASN A 176 7.76 -0.57 40.14
C ASN A 176 9.20 -0.98 40.48
N ALA A 177 9.46 -2.27 40.51
CA ALA A 177 10.83 -2.78 40.62
C ALA A 177 11.60 -2.48 39.33
N LYS A 178 12.82 -1.92 39.45
CA LYS A 178 13.69 -1.57 38.30
C LYS A 178 13.97 -2.73 37.34
N LYS A 179 13.96 -3.98 37.84
CA LYS A 179 14.22 -5.22 37.06
C LYS A 179 12.98 -5.74 36.31
N ASN A 180 11.81 -5.16 36.48
CA ASN A 180 10.62 -5.55 35.72
C ASN A 180 10.70 -5.02 34.29
N PRO A 181 10.70 -5.87 33.24
CA PRO A 181 10.82 -5.42 31.86
C PRO A 181 9.53 -4.74 31.36
N THR A 182 9.65 -3.77 30.46
CA THR A 182 8.51 -3.05 29.85
C THR A 182 8.05 -3.69 28.55
N ALA A 183 8.79 -4.69 28.02
CA ALA A 183 8.44 -5.39 26.80
C ALA A 183 9.06 -6.80 26.78
N TYR A 184 8.49 -7.66 25.93
CA TYR A 184 8.97 -9.03 25.71
C TYR A 184 8.64 -9.47 24.26
N THR A 185 9.19 -10.60 23.86
CA THR A 185 8.88 -11.28 22.59
C THR A 185 8.50 -12.74 22.85
N TYR A 186 7.94 -13.40 21.87
CA TYR A 186 7.65 -14.84 21.93
C TYR A 186 8.87 -15.71 22.34
N LYS A 187 10.09 -15.26 21.99
CA LYS A 187 11.33 -15.97 22.32
C LYS A 187 11.95 -15.61 23.68
N THR A 188 11.41 -14.57 24.34
CA THR A 188 11.92 -14.15 25.64
C THR A 188 11.76 -15.28 26.66
N SER A 189 12.80 -15.58 27.44
CA SER A 189 12.74 -16.55 28.54
C SER A 189 11.67 -16.16 29.54
N THR A 190 11.16 -17.11 30.32
CA THR A 190 10.16 -16.87 31.35
C THR A 190 10.58 -15.72 32.27
N ILE A 191 9.73 -14.69 32.33
CA ILE A 191 9.94 -13.50 33.16
C ILE A 191 9.30 -13.73 34.53
N LYS A 192 10.11 -13.80 35.59
CA LYS A 192 9.64 -13.78 36.98
C LYS A 192 9.39 -12.34 37.38
N LEU A 193 8.13 -11.98 37.65
CA LEU A 193 7.71 -10.62 38.00
C LEU A 193 8.21 -10.26 39.41
N LYS A 194 8.92 -9.15 39.54
CA LYS A 194 9.42 -8.66 40.81
C LYS A 194 8.35 -7.82 41.52
N ASN A 195 8.34 -7.87 42.84
CA ASN A 195 7.38 -7.13 43.64
C ASN A 195 7.69 -5.62 43.60
N PRO A 196 6.65 -4.78 43.42
CA PRO A 196 6.76 -3.35 43.57
C PRO A 196 6.74 -2.95 45.04
N THR A 197 6.99 -1.68 45.36
CA THR A 197 6.95 -1.14 46.72
C THR A 197 5.89 -0.06 46.84
N ARG A 198 5.30 0.07 48.07
CA ARG A 198 4.39 1.14 48.39
C ARG A 198 4.46 1.39 49.93
N LYS A 199 4.76 2.64 50.32
CA LYS A 199 4.85 3.02 51.74
C LYS A 199 3.52 2.78 52.46
N GLY A 200 3.54 2.11 53.62
CA GLY A 200 2.34 1.80 54.41
C GLY A 200 1.48 0.63 53.87
N TYR A 201 1.96 -0.13 52.86
CA TYR A 201 1.19 -1.22 52.26
C TYR A 201 2.02 -2.48 52.06
N VAL A 202 1.34 -3.64 52.06
CA VAL A 202 1.89 -4.94 51.72
C VAL A 202 1.44 -5.35 50.32
N PHE A 203 2.36 -5.74 49.46
CA PHE A 203 2.05 -6.26 48.11
C PHE A 203 1.38 -7.64 48.20
N LYS A 204 0.22 -7.79 47.56
CA LYS A 204 -0.56 -9.05 47.53
C LYS A 204 -0.49 -9.79 46.21
N GLY A 205 0.15 -9.21 45.18
CA GLY A 205 0.40 -9.88 43.90
C GLY A 205 0.08 -9.02 42.69
N TRP A 206 0.56 -9.50 41.54
CA TRP A 206 0.20 -8.99 40.22
C TRP A 206 -1.04 -9.70 39.70
N TYR A 207 -1.90 -8.98 38.99
CA TYR A 207 -3.13 -9.50 38.39
C TYR A 207 -3.26 -9.01 36.95
N LEU A 208 -3.90 -9.84 36.09
CA LEU A 208 -4.18 -9.51 34.68
C LEU A 208 -5.46 -8.68 34.50
N ASP A 209 -6.23 -8.46 35.57
CA ASP A 209 -7.51 -7.73 35.51
C ASP A 209 -7.66 -6.79 36.72
N LYS A 210 -8.45 -5.71 36.53
CA LYS A 210 -8.73 -4.69 37.56
C LYS A 210 -9.50 -5.22 38.78
N LYS A 211 -10.23 -6.33 38.63
CA LYS A 211 -11.04 -6.94 39.70
C LYS A 211 -10.21 -7.93 40.53
N PHE A 212 -8.90 -8.06 40.23
CA PHE A 212 -7.96 -8.93 40.94
C PHE A 212 -8.40 -10.41 41.02
N LYS A 213 -9.01 -10.93 39.95
CA LYS A 213 -9.44 -12.34 39.86
C LYS A 213 -8.34 -13.24 39.27
N LYS A 214 -7.53 -12.75 38.32
CA LYS A 214 -6.52 -13.54 37.60
C LYS A 214 -5.12 -13.17 38.07
N LYS A 215 -4.64 -13.82 39.16
CA LYS A 215 -3.28 -13.64 39.69
C LYS A 215 -2.23 -14.18 38.73
N VAL A 216 -1.09 -13.50 38.64
CA VAL A 216 0.04 -13.89 37.78
C VAL A 216 1.35 -13.59 38.51
N THR A 217 2.31 -14.53 38.40
CA THR A 217 3.66 -14.40 39.01
C THR A 217 4.76 -14.38 37.97
N VAL A 218 4.46 -14.94 36.78
CA VAL A 218 5.41 -15.08 35.67
C VAL A 218 4.74 -14.78 34.34
N ILE A 219 5.53 -14.37 33.36
CA ILE A 219 5.15 -14.38 31.95
C ILE A 219 5.98 -15.48 31.29
N ASN A 220 5.34 -16.57 30.91
CA ASN A 220 6.01 -17.75 30.39
C ASN A 220 6.65 -17.49 29.00
N LYS A 221 7.77 -18.15 28.72
CA LYS A 221 8.31 -18.26 27.35
C LYS A 221 7.21 -18.74 26.42
N GLY A 222 7.17 -18.21 25.19
CA GLY A 222 6.10 -18.51 24.22
C GLY A 222 4.85 -17.68 24.37
N SER A 223 4.75 -16.82 25.41
CA SER A 223 3.65 -15.86 25.54
C SER A 223 3.63 -14.85 24.41
N SER A 224 2.44 -14.36 24.07
CA SER A 224 2.21 -13.31 23.06
C SER A 224 1.15 -12.31 23.52
N GLY A 225 1.03 -11.20 22.79
CA GLY A 225 0.09 -10.10 23.09
C GLY A 225 0.60 -9.16 24.18
N ASN A 226 0.11 -7.93 24.19
CA ASN A 226 0.40 -6.95 25.24
C ASN A 226 -0.18 -7.43 26.56
N LYS A 227 0.51 -7.13 27.67
CA LYS A 227 0.06 -7.46 29.02
C LYS A 227 -0.13 -6.18 29.85
N THR A 228 -1.25 -6.09 30.56
CA THR A 228 -1.43 -5.08 31.61
C THR A 228 -1.47 -5.80 32.96
N LEU A 229 -0.61 -5.39 33.88
CA LEU A 229 -0.44 -5.98 35.19
C LEU A 229 -0.89 -4.97 36.26
N TYR A 230 -1.79 -5.38 37.14
CA TYR A 230 -2.35 -4.57 38.21
C TYR A 230 -1.78 -5.02 39.56
N ALA A 231 -1.15 -4.10 40.29
CA ALA A 231 -0.66 -4.35 41.64
C ALA A 231 -1.82 -4.32 42.63
N LYS A 232 -1.98 -5.39 43.44
CA LYS A 232 -2.90 -5.46 44.56
C LYS A 232 -2.15 -5.16 45.84
N TRP A 233 -2.73 -4.34 46.69
CA TRP A 233 -2.17 -3.90 48.00
C TRP A 233 -3.13 -4.16 49.15
N LYS A 234 -2.58 -4.39 50.35
CA LYS A 234 -3.28 -4.38 51.62
C LYS A 234 -2.60 -3.35 52.52
N LYS A 235 -3.33 -2.45 53.16
CA LYS A 235 -2.81 -1.51 54.15
C LYS A 235 -2.20 -2.31 55.30
N LYS A 236 -1.08 -1.86 55.84
CA LYS A 236 -0.47 -2.44 57.07
C LYS A 236 -1.35 -2.24 58.27
#